data_ca7b56309c8c5606c947333ca8ad08d9
#
_entry.id   ca7b56309c8c5606c947333ca8ad08d9
#
_cell.length_a   1.000
_cell.length_b   1.000
_cell.length_c   1.000
_cell.angle_alpha   90.00
_cell.angle_beta   90.00
_cell.angle_gamma   90.00
#
_symmetry.space_group_name_H-M   'P 1'
#
loop_
_entity.id
_entity.type
_entity.pdbx_description
1 polymer ?
#
loop_
_entity_poly.entity_id
_entity_poly.type
_entity_poly.pdbx_seq_one_letter_code
_entity_poly.pdbx_strand_id
1 'polypeptide(L)'
;MENIKFTKKVHFDGLLDIGSIRIGTLKDFKEGEHGEMVSDSMEGAKRFSGSYTNVTADSIKSSAALSSLIRIGQGGRIANLEMNNVIIIEPDYYIFSFAKGYDLHDHNEWLVKESYDVAYSINFPKTFFKKITNELNNHSAVQFLGLFDVHYYDEKKGMDFFDPLNAHPAFCLKDYDGFSNQKEIRAVWKPLVEKDISPINLQVPGLGRYVELTSQLARRFD
;
A
#
# COMPACT_ATOMS: atom_id res chain seq x y z
N MET A 1 -0.51 -18.41 -7.83
CA MET A 1 -0.35 -17.80 -6.49
C MET A 1 -1.71 -17.23 -6.12
N GLU A 2 -2.21 -17.57 -4.95
CA GLU A 2 -3.53 -17.11 -4.48
C GLU A 2 -3.44 -15.67 -3.96
N ASN A 3 -4.47 -14.89 -4.28
CA ASN A 3 -4.65 -13.52 -3.79
C ASN A 3 -5.69 -13.58 -2.68
N ILE A 4 -5.27 -13.40 -1.44
CA ILE A 4 -6.10 -13.61 -0.25
C ILE A 4 -6.45 -12.28 0.41
N LYS A 5 -7.73 -12.06 0.69
CA LYS A 5 -8.20 -10.93 1.49
C LYS A 5 -8.74 -11.41 2.81
N PHE A 6 -8.20 -10.87 3.91
CA PHE A 6 -8.77 -11.01 5.25
C PHE A 6 -9.79 -9.90 5.49
N THR A 7 -10.92 -10.24 6.10
CA THR A 7 -12.02 -9.29 6.34
C THR A 7 -12.98 -9.79 7.41
N LYS A 8 -13.95 -8.96 7.79
CA LYS A 8 -15.08 -9.38 8.64
C LYS A 8 -16.15 -10.05 7.80
N LYS A 9 -16.83 -11.05 8.39
CA LYS A 9 -17.92 -11.77 7.70
C LYS A 9 -18.96 -10.84 7.11
N VAL A 10 -19.35 -9.80 7.82
CA VAL A 10 -20.36 -8.83 7.35
C VAL A 10 -19.94 -8.14 6.04
N HIS A 11 -18.65 -7.86 5.86
CA HIS A 11 -18.14 -7.25 4.62
C HIS A 11 -18.05 -8.28 3.49
N PHE A 12 -17.71 -9.53 3.82
CA PHE A 12 -17.69 -10.61 2.83
C PHE A 12 -19.11 -10.92 2.33
N ASP A 13 -20.10 -11.00 3.24
CA ASP A 13 -21.50 -11.20 2.87
C ASP A 13 -21.99 -10.04 1.97
N GLY A 14 -21.71 -8.79 2.33
CA GLY A 14 -22.03 -7.63 1.48
C GLY A 14 -21.37 -7.67 0.10
N LEU A 15 -20.13 -8.20 0.01
CA LEU A 15 -19.46 -8.42 -1.28
C LEU A 15 -20.16 -9.47 -2.13
N LEU A 16 -20.62 -10.57 -1.52
CA LEU A 16 -21.36 -11.64 -2.23
C LEU A 16 -22.73 -11.16 -2.68
N ASP A 17 -23.47 -10.47 -1.84
CA ASP A 17 -24.87 -10.10 -2.05
C ASP A 17 -25.01 -8.95 -3.07
N ILE A 18 -24.33 -7.84 -2.84
CA ILE A 18 -24.49 -6.60 -3.61
C ILE A 18 -23.20 -6.10 -4.25
N GLY A 19 -22.08 -6.82 -4.09
CA GLY A 19 -20.78 -6.39 -4.58
C GLY A 19 -20.19 -5.23 -3.78
N SER A 20 -20.53 -5.11 -2.50
CA SER A 20 -20.02 -4.04 -1.63
C SER A 20 -18.53 -4.21 -1.38
N ILE A 21 -17.74 -3.16 -1.67
CA ILE A 21 -16.31 -3.15 -1.45
C ILE A 21 -15.83 -1.74 -1.10
N ARG A 22 -14.91 -1.64 -0.13
CA ARG A 22 -14.27 -0.38 0.24
C ARG A 22 -12.91 -0.27 -0.45
N ILE A 23 -12.68 0.86 -1.09
CA ILE A 23 -11.38 1.26 -1.62
C ILE A 23 -10.85 2.38 -0.71
N GLY A 24 -9.74 2.12 -0.03
CA GLY A 24 -9.07 3.08 0.85
C GLY A 24 -8.16 4.03 0.07
N THR A 25 -7.50 4.93 0.80
CA THR A 25 -6.42 5.79 0.28
C THR A 25 -5.17 5.64 1.15
N LEU A 26 -4.01 6.07 0.66
CA LEU A 26 -2.78 6.06 1.48
C LEU A 26 -2.96 6.90 2.74
N LYS A 27 -3.58 8.07 2.60
CA LYS A 27 -3.82 8.98 3.72
C LYS A 27 -4.76 8.37 4.77
N ASP A 28 -5.80 7.66 4.33
CA ASP A 28 -6.75 6.95 5.19
C ASP A 28 -6.05 5.89 6.07
N PHE A 29 -5.10 5.14 5.50
CA PHE A 29 -4.31 4.16 6.26
C PHE A 29 -3.28 4.79 7.20
N LYS A 30 -2.88 6.03 6.96
CA LYS A 30 -1.98 6.79 7.80
C LYS A 30 -2.67 7.38 9.05
N GLU A 31 -3.93 7.78 8.97
CA GLU A 31 -4.61 8.60 9.98
C GLU A 31 -5.05 7.84 11.24
N GLY A 32 -4.72 6.53 11.36
CA GLY A 32 -4.89 5.79 12.62
C GLY A 32 -6.33 5.47 13.04
N GLU A 33 -7.31 5.64 12.14
CA GLU A 33 -8.71 5.22 12.38
C GLU A 33 -8.90 3.70 12.26
N HIS A 34 -7.85 3.00 11.81
CA HIS A 34 -7.80 1.55 11.66
C HIS A 34 -7.00 0.92 12.80
N GLY A 35 -7.13 -0.40 12.99
CA GLY A 35 -6.37 -1.14 13.98
C GLY A 35 -4.87 -1.22 13.67
N GLU A 36 -4.12 -1.79 14.61
CA GLU A 36 -2.65 -1.84 14.57
C GLU A 36 -2.07 -2.54 13.33
N MET A 37 -2.78 -3.50 12.75
CA MET A 37 -2.32 -4.23 11.56
C MET A 37 -2.53 -3.45 10.25
N VAL A 38 -3.34 -2.41 10.28
CA VAL A 38 -3.73 -1.65 9.09
C VAL A 38 -3.06 -0.28 9.07
N SER A 39 -3.03 0.41 10.22
CA SER A 39 -2.52 1.77 10.33
C SER A 39 -1.00 1.82 10.25
N ASP A 40 -0.48 2.63 9.33
CA ASP A 40 0.94 2.89 9.15
C ASP A 40 1.18 4.40 9.07
N SER A 41 1.82 4.97 10.09
CA SER A 41 2.07 6.42 10.17
C SER A 41 2.93 6.97 9.04
N MET A 42 3.68 6.11 8.35
CA MET A 42 4.52 6.45 7.21
C MET A 42 3.92 6.03 5.87
N GLU A 43 2.67 5.60 5.86
CA GLU A 43 2.00 5.22 4.62
C GLU A 43 2.08 6.34 3.57
N GLY A 44 2.51 6.01 2.36
CA GLY A 44 2.71 6.97 1.26
C GLY A 44 3.93 7.89 1.43
N ALA A 45 4.84 7.59 2.35
CA ALA A 45 6.07 8.36 2.54
C ALA A 45 7.32 7.47 2.45
N LYS A 46 8.46 8.10 2.23
CA LYS A 46 9.78 7.48 2.25
C LYS A 46 10.65 8.23 3.24
N ARG A 47 11.34 7.51 4.11
CA ARG A 47 12.31 8.08 5.04
C ARG A 47 13.73 7.80 4.54
N PHE A 48 14.55 8.83 4.53
CA PHE A 48 15.95 8.75 4.10
C PHE A 48 16.91 9.22 5.19
N SER A 49 18.05 8.53 5.28
CA SER A 49 19.18 8.93 6.12
C SER A 49 20.47 8.48 5.45
N GLY A 50 21.51 9.28 5.51
CA GLY A 50 22.83 8.93 4.98
C GLY A 50 23.85 10.06 5.09
N SER A 51 25.13 9.66 5.02
CA SER A 51 26.27 10.57 4.99
C SER A 51 27.09 10.27 3.73
N TYR A 52 27.34 11.29 2.93
CA TYR A 52 27.97 11.15 1.61
C TYR A 52 29.14 12.09 1.47
N THR A 53 30.23 11.62 0.88
CA THR A 53 31.40 12.43 0.57
C THR A 53 31.53 12.62 -0.95
N ASN A 54 32.04 13.78 -1.36
CA ASN A 54 32.27 14.09 -2.78
C ASN A 54 31.05 13.93 -3.68
N VAL A 55 29.89 14.37 -3.23
CA VAL A 55 28.64 14.30 -4.02
C VAL A 55 28.75 15.24 -5.23
N THR A 56 28.60 14.68 -6.43
CA THR A 56 28.68 15.41 -7.70
C THR A 56 27.30 15.63 -8.30
N ALA A 57 27.18 16.49 -9.31
CA ALA A 57 25.95 16.67 -10.07
C ALA A 57 25.43 15.35 -10.68
N ASP A 58 26.33 14.46 -11.10
CA ASP A 58 25.93 13.16 -11.68
C ASP A 58 25.47 12.18 -10.59
N SER A 59 26.10 12.18 -9.40
CA SER A 59 25.61 11.41 -8.25
C SER A 59 24.20 11.82 -7.88
N ILE A 60 23.91 13.13 -7.84
CA ILE A 60 22.55 13.61 -7.53
C ILE A 60 21.54 13.14 -8.57
N LYS A 61 21.87 13.23 -9.86
CA LYS A 61 20.97 12.80 -10.95
C LYS A 61 20.66 11.30 -10.92
N SER A 62 21.54 10.48 -10.36
CA SER A 62 21.34 9.03 -10.26
C SER A 62 20.31 8.64 -9.18
N SER A 63 19.94 9.57 -8.29
CA SER A 63 18.89 9.37 -7.29
C SER A 63 17.74 10.35 -7.49
N ALA A 64 16.54 9.85 -7.82
CA ALA A 64 15.36 10.68 -8.00
C ALA A 64 15.01 11.47 -6.73
N ALA A 65 15.12 10.82 -5.55
CA ALA A 65 14.85 11.46 -4.27
C ALA A 65 15.86 12.57 -3.98
N LEU A 66 17.16 12.32 -4.17
CA LEU A 66 18.19 13.32 -3.92
C LEU A 66 18.08 14.50 -4.90
N SER A 67 17.79 14.24 -6.17
CA SER A 67 17.62 15.28 -7.20
C SER A 67 16.36 16.14 -6.99
N SER A 68 15.38 15.66 -6.25
CA SER A 68 14.22 16.47 -5.84
C SER A 68 14.54 17.48 -4.73
N LEU A 69 15.57 17.21 -3.93
CA LEU A 69 15.97 17.99 -2.77
C LEU A 69 17.14 18.94 -3.04
N ILE A 70 18.10 18.51 -3.87
CA ILE A 70 19.36 19.22 -4.06
C ILE A 70 19.65 19.43 -5.55
N ARG A 71 20.10 20.63 -5.89
CA ARG A 71 20.61 20.97 -7.22
C ARG A 71 22.03 21.51 -7.12
N ILE A 72 22.95 20.94 -7.91
CA ILE A 72 24.33 21.41 -8.01
C ILE A 72 24.56 21.79 -9.48
N GLY A 73 25.23 22.94 -9.70
CA GLY A 73 25.65 23.34 -11.05
C GLY A 73 26.68 22.38 -11.64
N GLN A 74 26.84 22.45 -12.95
CA GLN A 74 27.80 21.61 -13.67
C GLN A 74 29.24 21.81 -13.12
N GLY A 75 29.93 20.71 -12.80
CA GLY A 75 31.26 20.74 -12.19
C GLY A 75 31.29 21.03 -10.69
N GLY A 76 30.12 21.35 -10.08
CA GLY A 76 30.05 21.56 -8.65
C GLY A 76 30.14 20.25 -7.87
N ARG A 77 30.58 20.35 -6.59
CA ARG A 77 30.72 19.24 -5.65
C ARG A 77 30.30 19.66 -4.27
N ILE A 78 29.70 18.75 -3.50
CA ILE A 78 29.48 18.88 -2.06
C ILE A 78 30.50 17.95 -1.39
N ALA A 79 31.40 18.51 -0.59
CA ALA A 79 32.47 17.74 0.06
C ALA A 79 31.91 16.72 1.05
N ASN A 80 30.98 17.16 1.89
CA ASN A 80 30.27 16.32 2.88
C ASN A 80 28.80 16.70 2.85
N LEU A 81 27.94 15.72 2.62
CA LEU A 81 26.49 15.85 2.70
C LEU A 81 25.98 14.89 3.77
N GLU A 82 25.39 15.42 4.81
CA GLU A 82 24.73 14.64 5.83
C GLU A 82 23.23 14.94 5.80
N MET A 83 22.45 13.90 5.73
CA MET A 83 20.99 13.98 5.67
C MET A 83 20.41 12.98 6.66
N ASN A 84 19.73 13.47 7.67
CA ASN A 84 19.16 12.66 8.74
C ASN A 84 17.66 12.82 8.76
N ASN A 85 16.95 11.71 8.74
CA ASN A 85 15.50 11.66 8.91
C ASN A 85 14.72 12.55 7.90
N VAL A 86 15.15 12.56 6.66
CA VAL A 86 14.42 13.27 5.57
C VAL A 86 13.22 12.45 5.16
N ILE A 87 12.04 13.06 5.16
CA ILE A 87 10.79 12.42 4.77
C ILE A 87 10.30 13.04 3.46
N ILE A 88 10.09 12.21 2.45
CA ILE A 88 9.47 12.59 1.17
C ILE A 88 8.09 11.96 1.13
N ILE A 89 7.06 12.79 1.03
CA ILE A 89 5.66 12.36 0.94
C ILE A 89 5.25 12.35 -0.52
N GLU A 90 4.69 11.25 -0.98
CA GLU A 90 4.13 11.11 -2.33
C GLU A 90 2.64 11.49 -2.37
N PRO A 91 2.07 11.78 -3.55
CA PRO A 91 0.64 12.03 -3.71
C PRO A 91 -0.21 10.87 -3.20
N ASP A 92 -1.44 11.17 -2.81
CA ASP A 92 -2.40 10.16 -2.37
C ASP A 92 -2.95 9.33 -3.54
N TYR A 93 -3.17 8.03 -3.31
CA TYR A 93 -3.67 7.05 -4.26
C TYR A 93 -4.81 6.25 -3.64
N TYR A 94 -5.77 5.81 -4.46
CA TYR A 94 -6.70 4.78 -4.05
C TYR A 94 -6.01 3.43 -4.01
N ILE A 95 -6.25 2.66 -2.93
CA ILE A 95 -5.60 1.37 -2.69
C ILE A 95 -6.61 0.33 -2.26
N PHE A 96 -6.39 -0.90 -2.73
CA PHE A 96 -6.99 -2.10 -2.19
C PHE A 96 -5.90 -3.13 -1.93
N SER A 97 -5.69 -3.46 -0.65
CA SER A 97 -4.63 -4.36 -0.19
C SER A 97 -5.16 -5.78 0.01
N PHE A 98 -4.32 -6.76 -0.32
CA PHE A 98 -4.57 -8.19 -0.09
C PHE A 98 -3.23 -8.92 0.05
N ALA A 99 -3.22 -10.17 0.53
CA ALA A 99 -2.02 -10.95 0.81
C ALA A 99 -1.69 -11.95 -0.29
N LYS A 100 -0.42 -12.34 -0.39
CA LYS A 100 0.05 -13.48 -1.19
C LYS A 100 -0.10 -14.78 -0.41
N GLY A 101 -1.06 -15.62 -0.83
CA GLY A 101 -1.31 -16.91 -0.23
C GLY A 101 -2.02 -16.83 1.12
N TYR A 102 -2.60 -17.96 1.51
CA TYR A 102 -3.27 -18.12 2.80
C TYR A 102 -2.31 -18.76 3.81
N ASP A 103 -2.29 -18.20 5.01
CA ASP A 103 -1.62 -18.77 6.17
C ASP A 103 -2.57 -18.71 7.37
N LEU A 104 -2.71 -19.83 8.09
CA LEU A 104 -3.62 -19.93 9.24
C LEU A 104 -3.11 -19.10 10.43
N HIS A 105 -1.80 -19.01 10.62
CA HIS A 105 -1.21 -18.20 11.68
C HIS A 105 -1.51 -16.71 11.45
N ASP A 106 -1.26 -16.23 10.23
CA ASP A 106 -1.58 -14.85 9.83
C ASP A 106 -3.07 -14.56 10.01
N HIS A 107 -3.96 -15.50 9.62
CA HIS A 107 -5.42 -15.33 9.79
C HIS A 107 -5.83 -15.24 11.27
N ASN A 108 -5.21 -16.02 12.15
CA ASN A 108 -5.46 -15.91 13.58
C ASN A 108 -5.00 -14.57 14.16
N GLU A 109 -3.87 -14.01 13.69
CA GLU A 109 -3.45 -12.66 14.08
C GLU A 109 -4.46 -11.61 13.63
N TRP A 110 -4.96 -11.68 12.39
CA TRP A 110 -6.00 -10.79 11.88
C TRP A 110 -7.32 -10.93 12.67
N LEU A 111 -7.69 -12.16 13.08
CA LEU A 111 -8.88 -12.39 13.90
C LEU A 111 -8.74 -11.72 15.27
N VAL A 112 -7.59 -11.90 15.94
CA VAL A 112 -7.35 -11.38 17.29
C VAL A 112 -7.27 -9.85 17.29
N LYS A 113 -6.47 -9.28 16.39
CA LYS A 113 -6.17 -7.84 16.38
C LYS A 113 -7.27 -6.99 15.72
N GLU A 114 -7.85 -7.48 14.60
CA GLU A 114 -8.78 -6.70 13.76
C GLU A 114 -10.18 -7.28 13.68
N SER A 115 -10.40 -8.45 14.29
CA SER A 115 -11.68 -9.18 14.18
C SER A 115 -12.01 -9.61 12.75
N TYR A 116 -10.98 -9.87 11.93
CA TYR A 116 -11.17 -10.40 10.59
C TYR A 116 -11.29 -11.92 10.67
N ASP A 117 -12.51 -12.39 10.63
CA ASP A 117 -12.90 -13.79 10.82
C ASP A 117 -13.05 -14.56 9.50
N VAL A 118 -12.93 -13.88 8.36
CA VAL A 118 -13.03 -14.47 7.03
C VAL A 118 -11.78 -14.18 6.22
N ALA A 119 -11.30 -15.22 5.51
CA ALA A 119 -10.34 -15.11 4.42
C ALA A 119 -11.01 -15.59 3.12
N TYR A 120 -10.87 -14.83 2.04
CA TYR A 120 -11.34 -15.22 0.71
C TYR A 120 -10.28 -15.02 -0.35
N SER A 121 -10.29 -15.88 -1.36
CA SER A 121 -9.45 -15.74 -2.55
C SER A 121 -10.10 -14.87 -3.61
N ILE A 122 -9.27 -14.09 -4.34
CA ILE A 122 -9.69 -13.32 -5.51
C ILE A 122 -9.34 -14.11 -6.75
N ASN A 123 -10.37 -14.69 -7.37
CA ASN A 123 -10.27 -15.39 -8.63
C ASN A 123 -10.38 -14.41 -9.81
N PHE A 124 -9.65 -14.66 -10.91
CA PHE A 124 -9.65 -13.80 -12.10
C PHE A 124 -9.34 -12.32 -11.79
N PRO A 125 -8.20 -11.99 -11.15
CA PRO A 125 -7.91 -10.65 -10.63
C PRO A 125 -8.01 -9.56 -11.71
N LYS A 126 -7.62 -9.83 -12.95
CA LYS A 126 -7.77 -8.87 -14.06
C LYS A 126 -9.23 -8.42 -14.24
N THR A 127 -10.17 -9.36 -14.20
CA THR A 127 -11.60 -9.05 -14.37
C THR A 127 -12.16 -8.39 -13.12
N PHE A 128 -11.78 -8.88 -11.95
CA PHE A 128 -12.17 -8.32 -10.66
C PHE A 128 -11.80 -6.83 -10.56
N PHE A 129 -10.53 -6.49 -10.76
CA PHE A 129 -10.06 -5.11 -10.68
C PHE A 129 -10.54 -4.23 -11.84
N LYS A 130 -10.78 -4.78 -13.03
CA LYS A 130 -11.42 -4.04 -14.13
C LYS A 130 -12.85 -3.59 -13.77
N LYS A 131 -13.64 -4.44 -13.10
CA LYS A 131 -14.98 -4.07 -12.65
C LYS A 131 -14.93 -2.97 -11.58
N ILE A 132 -14.03 -3.08 -10.62
CA ILE A 132 -13.80 -2.05 -9.59
C ILE A 132 -13.39 -0.73 -10.26
N THR A 133 -12.46 -0.78 -11.22
CA THR A 133 -11.99 0.42 -11.93
C THR A 133 -13.13 1.11 -12.67
N ASN A 134 -14.00 0.35 -13.34
CA ASN A 134 -15.14 0.92 -14.03
C ASN A 134 -16.09 1.63 -13.07
N GLU A 135 -16.40 1.00 -11.92
CA GLU A 135 -17.29 1.61 -10.94
C GLU A 135 -16.62 2.81 -10.25
N LEU A 136 -15.34 2.70 -9.91
CA LEU A 136 -14.59 3.81 -9.32
C LEU A 136 -14.56 5.04 -10.23
N ASN A 137 -14.49 4.85 -11.56
CA ASN A 137 -14.56 5.93 -12.54
C ASN A 137 -15.95 6.61 -12.62
N ASN A 138 -17.02 6.00 -12.11
CA ASN A 138 -18.32 6.67 -11.97
C ASN A 138 -18.31 7.71 -10.82
N HIS A 139 -17.39 7.58 -9.87
CA HIS A 139 -17.27 8.45 -8.70
C HIS A 139 -16.08 9.42 -8.80
N SER A 140 -14.96 8.97 -9.34
CA SER A 140 -13.72 9.75 -9.46
C SER A 140 -12.94 9.27 -10.68
N ALA A 141 -12.55 10.20 -11.54
CA ALA A 141 -11.71 9.86 -12.69
C ALA A 141 -10.36 9.30 -12.22
N VAL A 142 -10.09 8.02 -12.53
CA VAL A 142 -8.89 7.32 -12.08
C VAL A 142 -8.24 6.53 -13.20
N GLN A 143 -6.94 6.32 -13.07
CA GLN A 143 -6.15 5.37 -13.87
C GLN A 143 -5.72 4.20 -12.99
N PHE A 144 -6.08 2.97 -13.37
CA PHE A 144 -5.54 1.78 -12.73
C PHE A 144 -4.07 1.61 -13.11
N LEU A 145 -3.17 1.66 -12.13
CA LEU A 145 -1.73 1.52 -12.35
C LEU A 145 -1.29 0.06 -12.39
N GLY A 146 -1.97 -0.84 -11.66
CA GLY A 146 -1.63 -2.26 -11.61
C GLY A 146 -1.71 -2.85 -10.22
N LEU A 147 -1.12 -4.05 -10.10
CA LEU A 147 -0.90 -4.77 -8.86
C LEU A 147 0.58 -4.68 -8.52
N PHE A 148 0.89 -4.30 -7.30
CA PHE A 148 2.25 -4.06 -6.83
C PHE A 148 2.54 -4.85 -5.57
N ASP A 149 3.69 -5.51 -5.54
CA ASP A 149 4.22 -6.10 -4.32
C ASP A 149 4.69 -5.02 -3.37
N VAL A 150 4.43 -5.19 -2.08
CA VAL A 150 4.98 -4.33 -1.04
C VAL A 150 6.36 -4.85 -0.64
N HIS A 151 7.32 -3.94 -0.59
CA HIS A 151 8.68 -4.17 -0.13
C HIS A 151 8.84 -3.62 1.28
N TYR A 152 9.48 -4.38 2.14
CA TYR A 152 9.64 -4.04 3.55
C TYR A 152 11.07 -3.58 3.82
N TYR A 153 11.22 -2.48 4.57
CA TYR A 153 12.51 -1.93 4.95
C TYR A 153 12.50 -1.47 6.41
N ASP A 154 13.67 -1.30 7.01
CA ASP A 154 13.79 -0.75 8.37
C ASP A 154 13.55 0.77 8.31
N GLU A 155 12.32 1.16 8.63
CA GLU A 155 11.90 2.56 8.59
C GLU A 155 12.64 3.42 9.62
N LYS A 156 12.97 2.88 10.79
CA LYS A 156 13.67 3.62 11.85
C LYS A 156 15.08 4.02 11.40
N LYS A 157 15.74 3.16 10.64
CA LYS A 157 17.03 3.44 10.05
C LYS A 157 16.92 4.40 8.85
N GLY A 158 15.83 4.32 8.12
CA GLY A 158 15.66 5.00 6.84
C GLY A 158 16.46 4.37 5.71
N MET A 159 16.10 4.67 4.47
CA MET A 159 16.81 4.22 3.28
C MET A 159 18.00 5.13 2.97
N ASP A 160 19.03 4.56 2.37
CA ASP A 160 20.05 5.35 1.67
C ASP A 160 19.45 5.96 0.38
N PHE A 161 19.90 7.16 -0.01
CA PHE A 161 19.40 7.80 -1.24
C PHE A 161 19.75 7.03 -2.53
N PHE A 162 20.71 6.14 -2.47
CA PHE A 162 21.13 5.26 -3.57
C PHE A 162 20.65 3.81 -3.41
N ASP A 163 19.83 3.52 -2.38
CA ASP A 163 19.22 2.21 -2.20
C ASP A 163 18.32 1.88 -3.41
N PRO A 164 18.42 0.67 -3.98
CA PRO A 164 17.55 0.23 -5.06
C PRO A 164 16.05 0.34 -4.75
N LEU A 165 15.66 0.19 -3.48
CA LEU A 165 14.28 0.37 -3.03
C LEU A 165 13.74 1.78 -3.28
N ASN A 166 14.61 2.79 -3.37
CA ASN A 166 14.21 4.14 -3.70
C ASN A 166 13.54 4.27 -5.08
N ALA A 167 13.81 3.35 -5.99
CA ALA A 167 13.15 3.32 -7.31
C ALA A 167 11.66 2.94 -7.25
N HIS A 168 11.22 2.29 -6.16
CA HIS A 168 9.81 1.95 -5.98
C HIS A 168 9.00 3.15 -5.49
N PRO A 169 7.73 3.32 -5.93
CA PRO A 169 6.83 4.32 -5.36
C PRO A 169 6.60 4.07 -3.85
N ALA A 170 6.30 5.13 -3.09
CA ALA A 170 6.09 5.00 -1.65
C ALA A 170 4.93 4.06 -1.30
N PHE A 171 3.91 3.97 -2.14
CA PHE A 171 2.83 3.01 -1.95
C PHE A 171 3.25 1.52 -2.08
N CYS A 172 4.49 1.24 -2.46
CA CYS A 172 5.09 -0.10 -2.48
C CYS A 172 6.01 -0.36 -1.29
N LEU A 173 6.10 0.55 -0.33
CA LEU A 173 7.05 0.45 0.78
C LEU A 173 6.31 0.45 2.11
N LYS A 174 6.78 -0.37 3.05
CA LYS A 174 6.26 -0.47 4.41
C LYS A 174 7.37 -0.79 5.41
N ASP A 175 7.14 -0.49 6.68
CA ASP A 175 8.06 -0.88 7.74
C ASP A 175 8.13 -2.40 7.87
N TYR A 176 9.36 -2.90 8.06
CA TYR A 176 9.61 -4.33 8.27
C TYR A 176 9.05 -4.80 9.62
N ASP A 177 9.28 -4.04 10.69
CA ASP A 177 9.01 -4.44 12.07
C ASP A 177 7.51 -4.60 12.41
N GLY A 178 6.61 -4.04 11.65
CA GLY A 178 5.17 -4.14 11.96
C GLY A 178 4.38 -4.94 10.92
N PHE A 179 4.93 -5.07 9.70
CA PHE A 179 4.09 -5.44 8.55
C PHE A 179 4.65 -6.56 7.67
N SER A 180 5.89 -7.00 7.87
CA SER A 180 6.56 -7.94 6.94
C SER A 180 5.87 -9.31 6.80
N ASN A 181 5.12 -9.75 7.82
CA ASN A 181 4.33 -10.98 7.79
C ASN A 181 3.11 -10.89 6.86
N GLN A 182 2.65 -9.68 6.51
CA GLN A 182 1.43 -9.49 5.71
C GLN A 182 1.57 -9.94 4.25
N LYS A 183 2.80 -10.03 3.70
CA LYS A 183 3.07 -10.42 2.32
C LYS A 183 2.16 -9.68 1.33
N GLU A 184 2.03 -8.37 1.54
CA GLU A 184 1.00 -7.53 0.94
C GLU A 184 1.20 -7.32 -0.56
N ILE A 185 0.09 -7.34 -1.30
CA ILE A 185 -0.04 -6.84 -2.67
C ILE A 185 -1.06 -5.71 -2.66
N ARG A 186 -0.82 -4.67 -3.44
CA ARG A 186 -1.71 -3.53 -3.61
C ARG A 186 -2.20 -3.39 -5.04
N ALA A 187 -3.53 -3.34 -5.21
CA ALA A 187 -4.14 -2.75 -6.39
C ALA A 187 -4.19 -1.24 -6.20
N VAL A 188 -3.66 -0.48 -7.17
CA VAL A 188 -3.45 0.96 -7.03
C VAL A 188 -4.11 1.71 -8.17
N TRP A 189 -4.84 2.80 -7.84
CA TRP A 189 -5.43 3.72 -8.80
C TRP A 189 -4.97 5.15 -8.53
N LYS A 190 -4.46 5.79 -9.58
CA LYS A 190 -4.05 7.19 -9.57
C LYS A 190 -5.26 8.08 -9.86
N PRO A 191 -5.59 9.07 -9.01
CA PRO A 191 -6.54 10.11 -9.37
C PRO A 191 -6.05 10.91 -10.58
N LEU A 192 -6.94 11.22 -11.51
CA LEU A 192 -6.62 12.01 -12.71
C LEU A 192 -6.93 13.51 -12.52
N VAL A 193 -7.54 13.87 -11.41
CA VAL A 193 -7.83 15.25 -11.03
C VAL A 193 -7.07 15.58 -9.75
N GLU A 194 -6.48 16.77 -9.70
CA GLU A 194 -5.82 17.29 -8.51
C GLU A 194 -6.87 17.74 -7.48
N LYS A 195 -7.23 16.86 -6.59
CA LYS A 195 -8.07 17.14 -5.41
C LYS A 195 -7.75 16.16 -4.31
N ASP A 196 -8.06 16.53 -3.09
CA ASP A 196 -8.07 15.57 -1.99
C ASP A 196 -9.05 14.44 -2.28
N ILE A 197 -8.59 13.22 -2.09
CA ILE A 197 -9.40 12.02 -2.23
C ILE A 197 -9.73 11.44 -0.87
N SER A 198 -10.82 10.70 -0.80
CA SER A 198 -11.27 10.02 0.41
C SER A 198 -11.63 8.58 0.09
N PRO A 199 -11.62 7.67 1.06
CA PRO A 199 -12.07 6.30 0.87
C PRO A 199 -13.47 6.24 0.27
N ILE A 200 -13.72 5.27 -0.60
CA ILE A 200 -15.00 5.09 -1.27
C ILE A 200 -15.55 3.70 -1.00
N ASN A 201 -16.81 3.63 -0.58
CA ASN A 201 -17.58 2.38 -0.54
C ASN A 201 -18.33 2.23 -1.86
N LEU A 202 -17.94 1.24 -2.65
CA LEU A 202 -18.54 0.93 -3.94
C LEU A 202 -19.57 -0.19 -3.82
N GLN A 203 -20.54 -0.18 -4.72
CA GLN A 203 -21.39 -1.33 -5.00
C GLN A 203 -21.14 -1.75 -6.45
N VAL A 204 -20.48 -2.90 -6.64
CA VAL A 204 -20.08 -3.44 -7.96
C VAL A 204 -20.88 -4.71 -8.24
N PRO A 205 -22.05 -4.63 -8.89
CA PRO A 205 -22.94 -5.78 -9.07
C PRO A 205 -22.23 -6.99 -9.71
N GLY A 206 -22.40 -8.15 -9.08
CA GLY A 206 -21.80 -9.41 -9.51
C GLY A 206 -20.29 -9.52 -9.26
N LEU A 207 -19.70 -8.67 -8.43
CA LEU A 207 -18.28 -8.76 -8.04
C LEU A 207 -18.03 -10.04 -7.23
N GLY A 208 -18.96 -10.46 -6.38
CA GLY A 208 -18.89 -11.69 -5.58
C GLY A 208 -18.65 -12.98 -6.38
N ARG A 209 -18.91 -12.98 -7.69
CA ARG A 209 -18.62 -14.14 -8.58
C ARG A 209 -17.12 -14.39 -8.79
N TYR A 210 -16.27 -13.45 -8.41
CA TYR A 210 -14.82 -13.50 -8.60
C TYR A 210 -14.08 -13.76 -7.31
N VAL A 211 -14.81 -14.10 -6.23
CA VAL A 211 -14.22 -14.45 -4.94
C VAL A 211 -14.72 -15.79 -4.46
N GLU A 212 -13.92 -16.45 -3.65
CA GLU A 212 -14.24 -17.75 -3.06
C GLU A 212 -13.80 -17.76 -1.60
N LEU A 213 -14.67 -18.27 -0.72
CA LEU A 213 -14.36 -18.42 0.69
C LEU A 213 -13.19 -19.41 0.85
N THR A 214 -12.08 -18.94 1.40
CA THR A 214 -10.91 -19.76 1.71
C THR A 214 -10.99 -20.32 3.13
N SER A 215 -11.37 -19.48 4.11
CA SER A 215 -11.48 -19.86 5.52
C SER A 215 -12.42 -18.94 6.27
N GLN A 216 -13.10 -19.52 7.26
CA GLN A 216 -13.84 -18.75 8.27
C GLN A 216 -13.48 -19.29 9.66
N LEU A 217 -13.02 -18.40 10.53
CA LEU A 217 -12.66 -18.72 11.91
C LEU A 217 -13.74 -18.26 12.86
N ALA A 218 -13.99 -19.04 13.92
CA ALA A 218 -14.87 -18.65 15.01
C ALA A 218 -14.05 -17.99 16.12
N ARG A 219 -14.53 -16.88 16.68
CA ARG A 219 -13.97 -16.37 17.95
C ARG A 219 -14.23 -17.41 19.03
N ARG A 220 -13.18 -17.89 19.68
CA ARG A 220 -13.31 -18.58 20.95
C ARG A 220 -13.57 -17.49 22.00
N PHE A 221 -14.76 -17.45 22.54
CA PHE A 221 -15.04 -16.70 23.75
C PHE A 221 -14.48 -17.53 24.91
N ASP A 222 -13.31 -17.14 25.39
CA ASP A 222 -12.77 -17.64 26.66
C ASP A 222 -13.41 -16.87 27.82
#